data_7e28e35b8d106054d5134552e3e8850e
#
_entry.id   7e28e35b8d106054d5134552e3e8850e
#
_cell.length_a   1.000
_cell.length_b   1.000
_cell.length_c   1.000
_cell.angle_alpha   90.00
_cell.angle_beta   90.00
_cell.angle_gamma   90.00
#
_symmetry.space_group_name_H-M   'P 1'
#
loop_
_entity.id
_entity.type
_entity.pdbx_description
1 polymer ?
#
loop_
_entity_poly.entity_id
_entity_poly.type
_entity_poly.pdbx_seq_one_letter_code
_entity_poly.pdbx_strand_id
1 'polypeptide(L)'
;MKRVSAGIILAATVAALFAGNAMADTLAAAASPPHTVLELRQYTLHPGKRDVLIDIFDRNFVESQEEQGMRIIGQFRDLDNRDHFVWLRSFADMPARAKALNAFYYGPVWKGHREAANATMVDSDNVLLLKPVRPQTAFPASSRPRRPVGASGNGAGLVVGSIVYLRPTVPGKFEDFFEQEIKPQLQKSGASVVAELVSDHSANNFPQLPLRERDDVFAWFMVFKDAAAYEELWHTLANSPQWQELVGKLSLWTYQPIATLRLQPTARSSLQAE
;
A
#
# COMPACT_ATOMS: atom_id res chain seq x y z
N MET A 1 -22.13 68.27 -73.17
CA MET A 1 -20.91 67.46 -73.40
C MET A 1 -19.94 67.72 -72.32
N LYS A 2 -19.65 66.79 -71.44
CA LYS A 2 -18.41 66.48 -70.73
C LYS A 2 -18.72 65.44 -69.67
N ARG A 3 -18.09 64.31 -69.82
CA ARG A 3 -18.12 63.21 -68.87
C ARG A 3 -17.34 63.55 -67.63
N VAL A 4 -17.85 63.25 -66.45
CA VAL A 4 -17.10 63.22 -65.22
C VAL A 4 -17.16 61.84 -64.66
N SER A 5 -16.03 61.20 -64.59
CA SER A 5 -15.81 59.87 -64.00
C SER A 5 -15.91 59.91 -62.51
N ALA A 6 -16.73 59.03 -61.95
CA ALA A 6 -16.78 58.81 -60.50
C ALA A 6 -15.65 57.88 -60.08
N GLY A 7 -14.77 58.34 -59.20
CA GLY A 7 -13.79 57.50 -58.54
C GLY A 7 -14.38 56.80 -57.32
N ILE A 8 -14.29 55.50 -57.30
CA ILE A 8 -14.67 54.69 -56.17
C ILE A 8 -13.49 54.61 -55.20
N ILE A 9 -13.68 55.13 -54.00
CA ILE A 9 -12.72 54.99 -52.88
C ILE A 9 -13.11 53.70 -52.16
N LEU A 10 -12.21 52.74 -52.26
CA LEU A 10 -12.34 51.47 -51.53
C LEU A 10 -11.71 51.66 -50.12
N ALA A 11 -12.54 51.77 -49.09
CA ALA A 11 -12.12 51.77 -47.70
C ALA A 11 -11.83 50.34 -47.24
N ALA A 12 -10.56 50.00 -47.07
CA ALA A 12 -10.15 48.73 -46.49
C ALA A 12 -10.28 48.81 -44.96
N THR A 13 -11.29 48.17 -44.41
CA THR A 13 -11.44 47.93 -42.98
C THR A 13 -10.53 46.77 -42.59
N VAL A 14 -9.45 47.08 -41.87
CA VAL A 14 -8.58 46.10 -41.22
C VAL A 14 -9.26 45.63 -39.92
N ALA A 15 -9.89 44.44 -39.99
CA ALA A 15 -10.37 43.75 -38.78
C ALA A 15 -9.18 43.09 -38.11
N ALA A 16 -8.72 43.66 -37.00
CA ALA A 16 -7.73 43.04 -36.10
C ALA A 16 -8.43 41.88 -35.35
N LEU A 17 -8.12 40.66 -35.77
CA LEU A 17 -8.45 39.44 -35.01
C LEU A 17 -7.52 39.37 -33.79
N PHE A 18 -8.03 39.76 -32.63
CA PHE A 18 -7.44 39.38 -31.39
C PHE A 18 -7.70 37.89 -31.16
N ALA A 19 -6.75 37.03 -31.55
CA ALA A 19 -6.69 35.66 -31.10
C ALA A 19 -6.26 35.70 -29.64
N GLY A 20 -7.23 35.70 -28.74
CA GLY A 20 -7.01 35.43 -27.34
C GLY A 20 -6.49 34.01 -27.17
N ASN A 21 -5.20 33.87 -26.93
CA ASN A 21 -4.65 32.62 -26.40
C ASN A 21 -5.25 32.40 -25.00
N ALA A 22 -6.35 31.68 -24.95
CA ALA A 22 -6.78 31.01 -23.73
C ALA A 22 -5.72 29.92 -23.49
N MET A 23 -4.66 30.23 -22.74
CA MET A 23 -3.86 29.24 -22.06
C MET A 23 -4.84 28.54 -21.09
N ALA A 24 -5.30 27.37 -21.50
CA ALA A 24 -5.87 26.42 -20.59
C ALA A 24 -4.72 26.02 -19.66
N ASP A 25 -4.64 26.66 -18.51
CA ASP A 25 -3.92 26.14 -17.34
C ASP A 25 -4.56 24.80 -17.00
N THR A 26 -4.04 23.76 -17.63
CA THR A 26 -4.22 22.40 -17.16
C THR A 26 -3.50 22.37 -15.83
N LEU A 27 -4.23 22.63 -14.75
CA LEU A 27 -3.82 22.27 -13.41
C LEU A 27 -3.54 20.78 -13.47
N ALA A 28 -2.31 20.41 -13.76
CA ALA A 28 -1.81 19.07 -13.49
C ALA A 28 -2.12 18.85 -12.00
N ALA A 29 -3.07 17.98 -11.73
CA ALA A 29 -3.37 17.56 -10.37
C ALA A 29 -2.03 17.15 -9.78
N ALA A 30 -1.52 17.95 -8.84
CA ALA A 30 -0.24 17.72 -8.22
C ALA A 30 -0.29 16.30 -7.65
N ALA A 31 0.49 15.41 -8.26
CA ALA A 31 0.56 14.04 -7.79
C ALA A 31 0.91 14.10 -6.30
N SER A 32 0.10 13.49 -5.45
CA SER A 32 0.38 13.45 -4.02
C SER A 32 1.81 12.95 -3.82
N PRO A 33 2.58 13.55 -2.90
CA PRO A 33 3.95 13.16 -2.68
C PRO A 33 4.03 11.64 -2.43
N PRO A 34 5.08 10.98 -2.94
CA PRO A 34 5.22 9.54 -2.74
C PRO A 34 5.28 9.24 -1.24
N HIS A 35 4.52 8.25 -0.80
CA HIS A 35 4.58 7.77 0.58
C HIS A 35 5.80 6.88 0.74
N THR A 36 6.70 7.26 1.62
CA THR A 36 7.97 6.55 1.85
C THR A 36 8.03 5.80 3.17
N VAL A 37 7.08 6.01 4.07
CA VAL A 37 6.99 5.34 5.37
C VAL A 37 5.72 4.50 5.41
N LEU A 38 5.85 3.23 5.81
CA LEU A 38 4.74 2.28 5.88
C LEU A 38 4.70 1.61 7.26
N GLU A 39 3.51 1.26 7.71
CA GLU A 39 3.30 0.37 8.84
C GLU A 39 2.54 -0.87 8.36
N LEU A 40 3.15 -2.05 8.56
CA LEU A 40 2.47 -3.34 8.52
C LEU A 40 2.05 -3.69 9.94
N ARG A 41 0.76 -3.73 10.19
CA ARG A 41 0.16 -3.92 11.51
C ARG A 41 -0.58 -5.25 11.54
N GLN A 42 -0.22 -6.10 12.49
CA GLN A 42 -0.76 -7.45 12.65
C GLN A 42 -1.35 -7.55 14.05
N TYR A 43 -2.67 -7.47 14.16
CA TYR A 43 -3.37 -7.47 15.44
C TYR A 43 -3.86 -8.86 15.80
N THR A 44 -3.66 -9.25 17.05
CA THR A 44 -4.27 -10.43 17.66
C THR A 44 -5.55 -9.99 18.38
N LEU A 45 -6.66 -10.63 18.07
CA LEU A 45 -7.97 -10.26 18.59
C LEU A 45 -8.53 -11.33 19.52
N HIS A 46 -9.46 -10.96 20.35
CA HIS A 46 -10.25 -11.92 21.10
C HIS A 46 -11.04 -12.82 20.14
N PRO A 47 -11.26 -14.11 20.49
CA PRO A 47 -11.96 -15.05 19.62
C PRO A 47 -13.29 -14.50 19.12
N GLY A 48 -13.48 -14.54 17.79
CA GLY A 48 -14.70 -14.08 17.13
C GLY A 48 -14.87 -12.56 17.03
N LYS A 49 -13.86 -11.75 17.40
CA LYS A 49 -13.95 -10.27 17.38
C LYS A 49 -13.43 -9.65 16.08
N ARG A 50 -12.88 -10.43 15.16
CA ARG A 50 -12.29 -9.89 13.93
C ARG A 50 -13.29 -9.09 13.09
N ASP A 51 -14.45 -9.62 12.83
CA ASP A 51 -15.43 -8.92 11.99
C ASP A 51 -16.04 -7.72 12.71
N VAL A 52 -16.08 -7.72 14.04
CA VAL A 52 -16.46 -6.55 14.85
C VAL A 52 -15.44 -5.41 14.65
N LEU A 53 -14.13 -5.72 14.73
CA LEU A 53 -13.10 -4.70 14.50
C LEU A 53 -13.10 -4.22 13.05
N ILE A 54 -13.26 -5.13 12.08
CA ILE A 54 -13.33 -4.76 10.66
C ILE A 54 -14.48 -3.78 10.40
N ASP A 55 -15.68 -4.03 10.97
CA ASP A 55 -16.82 -3.13 10.80
C ASP A 55 -16.55 -1.74 11.41
N ILE A 56 -15.99 -1.69 12.63
CA ILE A 56 -15.59 -0.44 13.27
C ILE A 56 -14.56 0.31 12.42
N PHE A 57 -13.53 -0.39 11.94
CA PHE A 57 -12.43 0.16 11.15
C PHE A 57 -12.92 0.70 9.81
N ASP A 58 -13.66 -0.12 9.08
CA ASP A 58 -14.12 0.20 7.72
C ASP A 58 -15.15 1.34 7.73
N ARG A 59 -15.93 1.50 8.81
CA ARG A 59 -16.92 2.60 8.93
C ARG A 59 -16.32 3.90 9.43
N ASN A 60 -15.31 3.84 10.30
CA ASN A 60 -14.93 5.03 11.06
C ASN A 60 -13.47 5.42 10.88
N PHE A 61 -12.57 4.45 10.58
CA PHE A 61 -11.13 4.70 10.66
C PHE A 61 -10.43 4.81 9.29
N VAL A 62 -11.08 4.48 8.20
CA VAL A 62 -10.47 4.56 6.87
C VAL A 62 -10.37 6.03 6.45
N GLU A 63 -11.50 6.68 6.20
CA GLU A 63 -11.54 8.07 5.73
C GLU A 63 -10.95 9.03 6.74
N SER A 64 -11.25 8.84 8.03
CA SER A 64 -10.76 9.74 9.08
C SER A 64 -9.23 9.71 9.24
N GLN A 65 -8.56 8.61 8.90
CA GLN A 65 -7.10 8.55 8.81
C GLN A 65 -6.60 9.21 7.52
N GLU A 66 -7.26 8.96 6.39
CA GLU A 66 -6.88 9.53 5.10
C GLU A 66 -7.04 11.07 5.08
N GLU A 67 -8.05 11.62 5.75
CA GLU A 67 -8.22 13.06 5.99
C GLU A 67 -7.04 13.70 6.75
N GLN A 68 -6.31 12.91 7.52
CA GLN A 68 -5.09 13.37 8.20
C GLN A 68 -3.82 13.19 7.37
N GLY A 69 -3.93 12.79 6.09
CA GLY A 69 -2.78 12.59 5.18
C GLY A 69 -2.14 11.21 5.26
N MET A 70 -2.77 10.25 5.93
CA MET A 70 -2.41 8.83 5.81
C MET A 70 -2.99 8.26 4.52
N ARG A 71 -2.43 7.16 4.04
CA ARG A 71 -3.06 6.33 3.00
C ARG A 71 -3.29 4.94 3.56
N ILE A 72 -4.53 4.48 3.59
CA ILE A 72 -4.88 3.13 3.98
C ILE A 72 -4.72 2.23 2.75
N ILE A 73 -3.67 1.42 2.75
CA ILE A 73 -3.31 0.54 1.61
C ILE A 73 -4.24 -0.65 1.56
N GLY A 74 -4.51 -1.27 2.71
CA GLY A 74 -5.42 -2.40 2.75
C GLY A 74 -5.72 -2.89 4.16
N GLN A 75 -6.86 -3.55 4.30
CA GLN A 75 -7.34 -4.22 5.49
C GLN A 75 -7.69 -5.66 5.13
N PHE A 76 -7.27 -6.60 5.97
CA PHE A 76 -7.30 -8.02 5.61
C PHE A 76 -7.71 -8.91 6.77
N ARG A 77 -8.37 -10.01 6.41
CA ARG A 77 -8.52 -11.19 7.22
C ARG A 77 -7.33 -12.11 6.98
N ASP A 78 -6.58 -12.46 8.00
CA ASP A 78 -5.59 -13.53 7.92
C ASP A 78 -6.34 -14.86 7.75
N LEU A 79 -5.99 -15.62 6.71
CA LEU A 79 -6.60 -16.92 6.42
C LEU A 79 -6.05 -18.06 7.30
N ASP A 80 -4.84 -17.90 7.81
CA ASP A 80 -4.17 -18.88 8.65
C ASP A 80 -4.51 -18.71 10.12
N ASN A 81 -4.93 -17.49 10.53
CA ASN A 81 -5.39 -17.23 11.87
C ASN A 81 -6.70 -16.42 11.85
N ARG A 82 -7.79 -17.06 12.24
CA ARG A 82 -9.13 -16.48 12.24
C ARG A 82 -9.30 -15.29 13.19
N ASP A 83 -8.42 -15.14 14.18
CA ASP A 83 -8.45 -14.08 15.18
C ASP A 83 -7.36 -13.01 14.93
N HIS A 84 -6.75 -13.01 13.73
CA HIS A 84 -5.85 -11.95 13.28
C HIS A 84 -6.55 -10.99 12.32
N PHE A 85 -6.27 -9.69 12.54
CA PHE A 85 -6.58 -8.60 11.62
C PHE A 85 -5.28 -7.94 11.18
N VAL A 86 -5.01 -7.95 9.88
CA VAL A 86 -3.80 -7.37 9.29
C VAL A 86 -4.17 -6.17 8.45
N TRP A 87 -3.43 -5.09 8.58
CA TRP A 87 -3.65 -3.92 7.76
C TRP A 87 -2.38 -3.11 7.52
N LEU A 88 -2.39 -2.32 6.47
CA LEU A 88 -1.27 -1.52 5.99
C LEU A 88 -1.70 -0.07 5.84
N ARG A 89 -0.88 0.84 6.34
CA ARG A 89 -0.99 2.28 6.06
C ARG A 89 0.36 2.87 5.72
N SER A 90 0.34 4.02 5.04
CA SER A 90 1.55 4.73 4.68
C SER A 90 1.43 6.23 4.92
N PHE A 91 2.59 6.88 4.96
CA PHE A 91 2.77 8.30 5.20
C PHE A 91 3.80 8.86 4.22
N ALA A 92 3.73 10.15 3.92
CA ALA A 92 4.71 10.80 3.06
C ALA A 92 6.14 10.63 3.59
N ASP A 93 6.33 10.91 4.88
CA ASP A 93 7.60 10.82 5.60
C ASP A 93 7.36 10.66 7.11
N MET A 94 8.42 10.57 7.92
CA MET A 94 8.33 10.46 9.38
C MET A 94 7.71 11.70 10.05
N PRO A 95 8.03 12.97 9.70
CA PRO A 95 7.30 14.14 10.18
C PRO A 95 5.79 14.09 9.90
N ALA A 96 5.40 13.72 8.67
CA ALA A 96 3.99 13.54 8.31
C ALA A 96 3.32 12.44 9.13
N ARG A 97 4.04 11.33 9.41
CA ARG A 97 3.57 10.25 10.30
C ARG A 97 3.23 10.80 11.69
N ALA A 98 4.15 11.51 12.34
CA ALA A 98 3.89 12.07 13.67
C ALA A 98 2.68 13.00 13.68
N LYS A 99 2.58 13.90 12.70
CA LYS A 99 1.47 14.85 12.57
C LYS A 99 0.13 14.12 12.40
N ALA A 100 0.07 13.18 11.47
CA ALA A 100 -1.15 12.45 11.14
C ALA A 100 -1.62 11.56 12.30
N LEU A 101 -0.71 10.86 12.97
CA LEU A 101 -1.02 10.03 14.13
C LEU A 101 -1.54 10.88 15.31
N ASN A 102 -0.89 12.01 15.60
CA ASN A 102 -1.38 12.92 16.62
C ASN A 102 -2.80 13.42 16.30
N ALA A 103 -3.03 13.88 15.06
CA ALA A 103 -4.34 14.39 14.67
C ALA A 103 -5.44 13.33 14.79
N PHE A 104 -5.16 12.09 14.37
CA PHE A 104 -6.13 11.00 14.44
C PHE A 104 -6.37 10.51 15.88
N TYR A 105 -5.31 10.13 16.62
CA TYR A 105 -5.45 9.49 17.94
C TYR A 105 -5.90 10.45 19.05
N TYR A 106 -5.67 11.75 18.89
CA TYR A 106 -6.24 12.78 19.77
C TYR A 106 -7.52 13.40 19.19
N GLY A 107 -7.93 12.99 18.00
CA GLY A 107 -9.13 13.48 17.31
C GLY A 107 -10.45 12.88 17.84
N PRO A 108 -11.59 13.47 17.45
CA PRO A 108 -12.90 13.06 17.97
C PRO A 108 -13.33 11.66 17.49
N VAL A 109 -12.97 11.26 16.27
CA VAL A 109 -13.37 9.95 15.72
C VAL A 109 -12.75 8.82 16.53
N TRP A 110 -11.43 8.86 16.76
CA TRP A 110 -10.78 7.86 17.61
C TRP A 110 -11.35 7.86 19.02
N LYS A 111 -11.51 9.02 19.64
CA LYS A 111 -12.07 9.13 21.01
C LYS A 111 -13.46 8.53 21.13
N GLY A 112 -14.27 8.67 20.09
CA GLY A 112 -15.63 8.12 20.08
C GLY A 112 -15.70 6.60 19.90
N HIS A 113 -14.69 5.98 19.31
CA HIS A 113 -14.73 4.56 18.94
C HIS A 113 -13.64 3.69 19.58
N ARG A 114 -12.64 4.31 20.26
CA ARG A 114 -11.48 3.60 20.82
C ARG A 114 -11.84 2.50 21.80
N GLU A 115 -12.83 2.68 22.64
CA GLU A 115 -13.22 1.69 23.65
C GLU A 115 -13.76 0.43 22.96
N ALA A 116 -14.65 0.61 21.98
CA ALA A 116 -15.18 -0.51 21.21
C ALA A 116 -14.12 -1.22 20.38
N ALA A 117 -13.18 -0.46 19.77
CA ALA A 117 -12.08 -1.05 19.03
C ALA A 117 -11.10 -1.80 19.94
N ASN A 118 -10.66 -1.16 21.04
CA ASN A 118 -9.72 -1.77 21.98
C ASN A 118 -10.28 -3.03 22.64
N ALA A 119 -11.58 -3.07 22.93
CA ALA A 119 -12.24 -4.25 23.50
C ALA A 119 -12.22 -5.48 22.55
N THR A 120 -11.83 -5.32 21.29
CA THR A 120 -11.67 -6.44 20.37
C THR A 120 -10.26 -7.03 20.38
N MET A 121 -9.26 -6.27 20.88
CA MET A 121 -7.83 -6.57 20.72
C MET A 121 -7.25 -7.24 21.98
N VAL A 122 -6.47 -8.29 21.76
CA VAL A 122 -5.57 -8.89 22.74
C VAL A 122 -4.21 -8.22 22.66
N ASP A 123 -3.72 -8.01 21.41
CA ASP A 123 -2.42 -7.41 21.13
C ASP A 123 -2.47 -6.62 19.81
N SER A 124 -1.89 -5.45 19.81
CA SER A 124 -1.76 -4.55 18.65
C SER A 124 -0.33 -4.08 18.40
N ASP A 125 0.65 -4.70 19.08
CA ASP A 125 2.04 -4.23 19.14
C ASP A 125 2.94 -4.89 18.07
N ASN A 126 2.43 -5.91 17.37
CA ASN A 126 3.14 -6.53 16.25
C ASN A 126 3.07 -5.62 15.01
N VAL A 127 3.94 -4.62 15.00
CA VAL A 127 4.00 -3.59 13.95
C VAL A 127 5.41 -3.43 13.43
N LEU A 128 5.58 -3.59 12.11
CA LEU A 128 6.81 -3.30 11.39
C LEU A 128 6.73 -1.90 10.76
N LEU A 129 7.73 -1.08 11.03
CA LEU A 129 7.96 0.18 10.32
C LEU A 129 8.83 -0.11 9.11
N LEU A 130 8.33 0.20 7.93
CA LEU A 130 8.92 -0.20 6.66
C LEU A 130 9.06 1.00 5.71
N LYS A 131 9.93 0.84 4.72
CA LYS A 131 10.03 1.74 3.57
C LYS A 131 10.20 0.95 2.29
N PRO A 132 9.81 1.49 1.12
CA PRO A 132 10.10 0.85 -0.16
C PRO A 132 11.62 0.69 -0.35
N VAL A 133 12.05 -0.42 -0.93
CA VAL A 133 13.45 -0.64 -1.34
C VAL A 133 13.89 0.46 -2.31
N ARG A 134 13.02 0.81 -3.22
CA ARG A 134 13.14 1.90 -4.21
C ARG A 134 11.78 2.58 -4.37
N PRO A 135 11.70 3.81 -4.87
CA PRO A 135 10.41 4.48 -5.09
C PRO A 135 9.41 3.65 -5.93
N GLN A 136 9.91 2.89 -6.90
CA GLN A 136 9.10 2.06 -7.81
C GLN A 136 8.58 0.77 -7.16
N THR A 137 9.15 0.35 -6.04
CA THR A 137 8.72 -0.85 -5.30
C THR A 137 7.71 -0.56 -4.20
N ALA A 138 7.25 0.69 -4.08
CA ALA A 138 6.14 1.05 -3.22
C ALA A 138 4.83 0.45 -3.74
N PHE A 139 3.86 0.23 -2.84
CA PHE A 139 2.51 -0.16 -3.27
C PHE A 139 1.95 0.86 -4.27
N PRO A 140 1.40 0.39 -5.41
CA PRO A 140 0.77 1.27 -6.38
C PRO A 140 -0.43 2.01 -5.75
N ALA A 141 -0.77 3.16 -6.31
CA ALA A 141 -2.04 3.78 -6.00
C ALA A 141 -3.17 2.88 -6.53
N SER A 142 -4.27 2.79 -5.77
CA SER A 142 -5.45 2.07 -6.28
C SER A 142 -6.02 2.81 -7.50
N SER A 143 -6.25 2.08 -8.58
CA SER A 143 -6.94 2.58 -9.77
C SER A 143 -8.46 2.60 -9.59
N ARG A 144 -8.98 1.92 -8.56
CA ARG A 144 -10.41 1.77 -8.30
C ARG A 144 -10.86 2.65 -7.14
N PRO A 145 -12.05 3.25 -7.24
CA PRO A 145 -12.67 3.88 -6.08
C PRO A 145 -12.96 2.83 -5.01
N ARG A 146 -12.73 3.20 -3.75
CA ARG A 146 -13.09 2.35 -2.61
C ARG A 146 -14.61 2.15 -2.58
N ARG A 147 -15.04 0.95 -2.21
CA ARG A 147 -16.47 0.68 -2.01
C ARG A 147 -17.05 1.58 -0.92
N PRO A 148 -18.35 1.92 -0.98
CA PRO A 148 -18.96 2.84 -0.03
C PRO A 148 -18.88 2.33 1.41
N VAL A 149 -18.97 3.25 2.36
CA VAL A 149 -19.08 2.94 3.79
C VAL A 149 -20.28 2.01 4.01
N GLY A 150 -20.08 0.97 4.82
CA GLY A 150 -21.09 -0.06 5.05
C GLY A 150 -21.06 -1.22 4.06
N ALA A 151 -20.21 -1.18 3.03
CA ALA A 151 -19.99 -2.35 2.18
C ALA A 151 -19.46 -3.51 3.04
N SER A 152 -20.05 -4.69 2.87
CA SER A 152 -19.73 -5.90 3.63
C SER A 152 -19.14 -7.00 2.73
N GLY A 153 -18.67 -8.09 3.36
CA GLY A 153 -18.08 -9.24 2.70
C GLY A 153 -16.58 -9.08 2.46
N ASN A 154 -16.09 -9.75 1.41
CA ASN A 154 -14.68 -9.73 1.04
C ASN A 154 -14.43 -8.84 -0.17
N GLY A 155 -13.20 -8.34 -0.28
CA GLY A 155 -12.64 -7.82 -1.52
C GLY A 155 -12.21 -8.96 -2.45
N ALA A 156 -11.75 -8.62 -3.65
CA ALA A 156 -11.36 -9.58 -4.66
C ALA A 156 -9.96 -10.16 -4.41
N GLY A 157 -9.79 -11.43 -4.72
CA GLY A 157 -8.51 -12.13 -4.76
C GLY A 157 -7.89 -12.45 -3.40
N LEU A 158 -6.61 -12.73 -3.45
CA LEU A 158 -5.76 -13.04 -2.31
C LEU A 158 -4.52 -12.15 -2.35
N VAL A 159 -4.19 -11.49 -1.25
CA VAL A 159 -2.91 -10.80 -1.06
C VAL A 159 -2.00 -11.68 -0.23
N VAL A 160 -0.76 -11.86 -0.66
CA VAL A 160 0.22 -12.65 0.09
C VAL A 160 1.42 -11.77 0.42
N GLY A 161 1.68 -11.61 1.71
CA GLY A 161 2.89 -10.96 2.22
C GLY A 161 3.89 -12.01 2.69
N SER A 162 5.14 -11.89 2.30
CA SER A 162 6.24 -12.72 2.79
C SER A 162 7.26 -11.83 3.51
N ILE A 163 7.66 -12.21 4.73
CA ILE A 163 8.57 -11.43 5.57
C ILE A 163 9.78 -12.30 5.90
N VAL A 164 10.95 -11.88 5.46
CA VAL A 164 12.24 -12.47 5.78
C VAL A 164 12.88 -11.67 6.91
N TYR A 165 13.20 -12.33 8.00
CA TYR A 165 13.91 -11.73 9.13
C TYR A 165 15.42 -11.91 8.93
N LEU A 166 16.11 -10.84 8.62
CA LEU A 166 17.47 -10.85 8.10
C LEU A 166 18.52 -11.11 9.18
N ARG A 167 19.54 -11.90 8.84
CA ARG A 167 20.75 -12.06 9.67
C ARG A 167 21.70 -10.91 9.39
N PRO A 168 22.17 -10.20 10.42
CA PRO A 168 23.08 -9.08 10.24
C PRO A 168 24.47 -9.47 9.74
N THR A 169 24.78 -10.76 9.75
CA THR A 169 26.14 -11.28 9.47
C THR A 169 26.36 -11.77 8.02
N VAL A 170 25.33 -11.76 7.19
CA VAL A 170 25.46 -12.20 5.79
C VAL A 170 26.06 -11.08 4.96
N PRO A 171 27.17 -11.32 4.23
CA PRO A 171 27.73 -10.31 3.33
C PRO A 171 26.80 -10.03 2.16
N GLY A 172 26.66 -8.75 1.80
CA GLY A 172 25.83 -8.30 0.69
C GLY A 172 24.48 -7.74 1.14
N LYS A 173 23.64 -7.42 0.17
CA LYS A 173 22.30 -6.88 0.39
C LYS A 173 21.25 -7.90 -0.03
N PHE A 174 20.31 -8.21 0.84
CA PHE A 174 19.22 -9.12 0.52
C PHE A 174 18.39 -8.62 -0.66
N GLU A 175 18.26 -7.30 -0.80
CA GLU A 175 17.54 -6.67 -1.91
C GLU A 175 18.11 -7.05 -3.27
N ASP A 176 19.43 -7.12 -3.39
CA ASP A 176 20.11 -7.53 -4.63
C ASP A 176 19.88 -9.02 -4.90
N PHE A 177 19.95 -9.86 -3.88
CA PHE A 177 19.65 -11.29 -3.98
C PHE A 177 18.19 -11.54 -4.37
N PHE A 178 17.26 -10.80 -3.77
CA PHE A 178 15.84 -10.89 -4.13
C PHE A 178 15.60 -10.50 -5.59
N GLU A 179 16.13 -9.37 -6.02
CA GLU A 179 15.92 -8.83 -7.38
C GLU A 179 16.54 -9.71 -8.46
N GLN A 180 17.73 -10.29 -8.20
CA GLN A 180 18.47 -11.05 -9.20
C GLN A 180 18.08 -12.52 -9.25
N GLU A 181 17.70 -13.11 -8.13
CA GLU A 181 17.51 -14.56 -8.05
C GLU A 181 16.05 -14.95 -7.71
N ILE A 182 15.42 -14.35 -6.68
CA ILE A 182 14.08 -14.77 -6.22
C ILE A 182 12.97 -14.25 -7.13
N LYS A 183 12.95 -12.94 -7.34
CA LYS A 183 11.88 -12.26 -8.09
C LYS A 183 11.72 -12.81 -9.53
N PRO A 184 12.79 -13.09 -10.30
CA PRO A 184 12.64 -13.67 -11.63
C PRO A 184 11.95 -15.04 -11.61
N GLN A 185 12.21 -15.87 -10.59
CA GLN A 185 11.54 -17.18 -10.47
C GLN A 185 10.06 -17.04 -10.12
N LEU A 186 9.73 -16.12 -9.22
CA LEU A 186 8.34 -15.79 -8.89
C LEU A 186 7.59 -15.32 -10.15
N GLN A 187 8.16 -14.38 -10.89
CA GLN A 187 7.56 -13.82 -12.11
C GLN A 187 7.41 -14.87 -13.22
N LYS A 188 8.43 -15.70 -13.44
CA LYS A 188 8.38 -16.81 -14.40
C LYS A 188 7.27 -17.80 -14.08
N SER A 189 6.94 -17.96 -12.79
CA SER A 189 5.86 -18.83 -12.33
C SER A 189 4.52 -18.11 -12.25
N GLY A 190 4.39 -16.88 -12.79
CA GLY A 190 3.14 -16.14 -12.92
C GLY A 190 2.80 -15.22 -11.73
N ALA A 191 3.69 -15.06 -10.74
CA ALA A 191 3.45 -14.13 -9.65
C ALA A 191 3.65 -12.67 -10.07
N SER A 192 2.79 -11.77 -9.57
CA SER A 192 2.96 -10.33 -9.65
C SER A 192 3.40 -9.79 -8.29
N VAL A 193 4.67 -9.39 -8.18
CA VAL A 193 5.19 -8.69 -6.98
C VAL A 193 4.76 -7.23 -7.07
N VAL A 194 3.95 -6.80 -6.13
CA VAL A 194 3.34 -5.44 -6.13
C VAL A 194 4.01 -4.47 -5.17
N ALA A 195 4.82 -4.98 -4.23
CA ALA A 195 5.65 -4.15 -3.36
C ALA A 195 6.86 -4.92 -2.83
N GLU A 196 7.96 -4.20 -2.61
CA GLU A 196 9.18 -4.68 -1.95
C GLU A 196 9.61 -3.65 -0.92
N LEU A 197 9.72 -4.08 0.31
CA LEU A 197 9.89 -3.22 1.49
C LEU A 197 11.06 -3.73 2.34
N VAL A 198 11.71 -2.79 3.01
CA VAL A 198 12.73 -3.06 4.04
C VAL A 198 12.40 -2.34 5.32
N SER A 199 13.01 -2.75 6.42
CA SER A 199 12.89 -2.05 7.70
C SER A 199 13.28 -0.58 7.56
N ASP A 200 12.45 0.30 8.14
CA ASP A 200 12.82 1.69 8.38
C ASP A 200 13.28 1.81 9.84
N HIS A 201 14.57 2.08 10.03
CA HIS A 201 15.19 2.21 11.35
C HIS A 201 15.08 3.61 11.96
N SER A 202 14.18 4.45 11.44
CA SER A 202 13.85 5.74 12.05
C SER A 202 13.27 5.52 13.45
N ALA A 203 13.66 6.36 14.41
CA ALA A 203 13.12 6.32 15.75
C ALA A 203 11.59 6.49 15.76
N ASN A 204 10.90 5.73 16.60
CA ASN A 204 9.46 5.83 16.75
C ASN A 204 9.04 7.23 17.26
N ASN A 205 8.49 8.04 16.38
CA ASN A 205 8.07 9.41 16.71
C ASN A 205 6.61 9.52 17.20
N PHE A 206 5.99 8.37 17.54
CA PHE A 206 4.71 8.27 18.22
C PHE A 206 4.71 7.07 19.18
N PRO A 207 5.35 7.21 20.37
CA PRO A 207 5.61 6.09 21.29
C PRO A 207 4.37 5.39 21.85
N GLN A 208 3.19 6.03 21.81
CA GLN A 208 1.94 5.40 22.21
C GLN A 208 1.53 4.20 21.33
N LEU A 209 2.13 4.09 20.15
CA LEU A 209 2.00 2.92 19.28
C LEU A 209 3.36 2.23 19.17
N PRO A 210 3.57 1.12 19.89
CA PRO A 210 4.79 0.36 19.82
C PRO A 210 5.13 -0.10 18.41
N LEU A 211 6.43 -0.24 18.13
CA LEU A 211 7.00 -0.76 16.89
C LEU A 211 8.03 -1.83 17.23
N ARG A 212 8.20 -2.80 16.35
CA ARG A 212 9.25 -3.82 16.41
C ARG A 212 10.57 -3.24 15.86
N GLU A 213 11.18 -2.31 16.60
CA GLU A 213 12.34 -1.52 16.15
C GLU A 213 13.64 -2.34 15.99
N ARG A 214 13.70 -3.56 16.55
CA ARG A 214 14.90 -4.42 16.52
C ARG A 214 14.92 -5.40 15.35
N ASP A 215 13.81 -5.52 14.63
CA ASP A 215 13.73 -6.46 13.52
C ASP A 215 14.27 -5.81 12.26
N ASP A 216 15.22 -6.49 11.63
CA ASP A 216 15.66 -6.18 10.28
C ASP A 216 14.98 -7.14 9.32
N VAL A 217 14.10 -6.60 8.46
CA VAL A 217 13.28 -7.43 7.58
C VAL A 217 13.32 -6.93 6.15
N PHE A 218 13.17 -7.90 5.23
CA PHE A 218 12.75 -7.66 3.87
C PHE A 218 11.35 -8.27 3.69
N ALA A 219 10.43 -7.51 3.15
CA ALA A 219 9.08 -7.99 2.90
C ALA A 219 8.68 -7.73 1.44
N TRP A 220 8.00 -8.69 0.82
CA TRP A 220 7.37 -8.47 -0.48
C TRP A 220 5.92 -8.89 -0.46
N PHE A 221 5.13 -8.27 -1.31
CA PHE A 221 3.71 -8.55 -1.44
C PHE A 221 3.37 -8.95 -2.87
N MET A 222 2.51 -9.94 -2.97
CA MET A 222 1.95 -10.43 -4.23
C MET A 222 0.43 -10.40 -4.18
N VAL A 223 -0.21 -10.23 -5.34
CA VAL A 223 -1.66 -10.26 -5.47
C VAL A 223 -2.04 -11.37 -6.46
N PHE A 224 -2.98 -12.21 -6.05
CA PHE A 224 -3.51 -13.32 -6.85
C PHE A 224 -5.00 -13.14 -7.08
N LYS A 225 -5.50 -13.64 -8.20
CA LYS A 225 -6.93 -13.61 -8.50
C LYS A 225 -7.77 -14.40 -7.47
N ASP A 226 -7.18 -15.46 -6.90
CA ASP A 226 -7.79 -16.35 -5.89
C ASP A 226 -6.73 -17.21 -5.20
N ALA A 227 -7.15 -18.03 -4.23
CA ALA A 227 -6.25 -18.94 -3.52
C ALA A 227 -5.73 -20.06 -4.43
N ALA A 228 -6.48 -20.49 -5.43
CA ALA A 228 -6.04 -21.55 -6.34
C ALA A 228 -4.85 -21.11 -7.18
N ALA A 229 -4.83 -19.85 -7.65
CA ALA A 229 -3.70 -19.29 -8.36
C ALA A 229 -2.43 -19.21 -7.49
N TYR A 230 -2.57 -18.97 -6.20
CA TYR A 230 -1.46 -19.03 -5.25
C TYR A 230 -0.94 -20.46 -5.05
N GLU A 231 -1.82 -21.43 -4.88
CA GLU A 231 -1.44 -22.85 -4.73
C GLU A 231 -0.75 -23.38 -6.01
N GLU A 232 -1.21 -22.99 -7.19
CA GLU A 232 -0.59 -23.34 -8.46
C GLU A 232 0.84 -22.77 -8.59
N LEU A 233 1.05 -21.51 -8.15
CA LEU A 233 2.39 -20.94 -8.08
C LEU A 233 3.33 -21.83 -7.24
N TRP A 234 2.91 -22.18 -6.03
CA TRP A 234 3.75 -22.96 -5.14
C TRP A 234 3.98 -24.39 -5.64
N HIS A 235 2.98 -25.00 -6.25
CA HIS A 235 3.15 -26.29 -6.91
C HIS A 235 4.20 -26.21 -8.04
N THR A 236 4.17 -25.15 -8.83
CA THR A 236 5.14 -24.91 -9.90
C THR A 236 6.55 -24.71 -9.34
N LEU A 237 6.70 -23.88 -8.32
CA LEU A 237 7.98 -23.58 -7.68
C LEU A 237 8.55 -24.82 -6.96
N ALA A 238 7.75 -25.58 -6.23
CA ALA A 238 8.20 -26.77 -5.51
C ALA A 238 8.80 -27.83 -6.44
N ASN A 239 8.33 -27.90 -7.68
CA ASN A 239 8.84 -28.84 -8.71
C ASN A 239 10.01 -28.26 -9.52
N SER A 240 10.48 -27.04 -9.22
CA SER A 240 11.62 -26.39 -9.90
C SER A 240 12.93 -26.68 -9.16
N PRO A 241 13.91 -27.36 -9.80
CA PRO A 241 15.24 -27.55 -9.21
C PRO A 241 15.92 -26.22 -8.85
N GLN A 242 15.74 -25.19 -9.68
CA GLN A 242 16.30 -23.86 -9.44
C GLN A 242 15.69 -23.23 -8.17
N TRP A 243 14.39 -23.42 -7.93
CA TRP A 243 13.75 -22.95 -6.71
C TRP A 243 14.26 -23.68 -5.47
N GLN A 244 14.46 -24.99 -5.55
CA GLN A 244 15.00 -25.77 -4.43
C GLN A 244 16.41 -25.31 -4.05
N GLU A 245 17.28 -25.03 -5.03
CA GLU A 245 18.60 -24.45 -4.78
C GLU A 245 18.48 -23.06 -4.13
N LEU A 246 17.56 -22.23 -4.61
CA LEU A 246 17.29 -20.89 -4.08
C LEU A 246 16.84 -20.93 -2.63
N VAL A 247 15.95 -21.85 -2.25
CA VAL A 247 15.52 -22.03 -0.86
C VAL A 247 16.71 -22.34 0.05
N GLY A 248 17.68 -23.15 -0.43
CA GLY A 248 18.92 -23.41 0.27
C GLY A 248 19.74 -22.14 0.51
N LYS A 249 19.92 -21.31 -0.52
CA LYS A 249 20.60 -20.00 -0.39
C LYS A 249 19.85 -19.05 0.52
N LEU A 250 18.53 -18.99 0.40
CA LEU A 250 17.66 -18.12 1.19
C LEU A 250 17.75 -18.41 2.71
N SER A 251 17.93 -19.68 3.07
CA SER A 251 18.09 -20.08 4.47
C SER A 251 19.32 -19.47 5.15
N LEU A 252 20.33 -19.04 4.39
CA LEU A 252 21.51 -18.37 4.90
C LEU A 252 21.21 -16.93 5.36
N TRP A 253 20.24 -16.28 4.72
CA TRP A 253 19.89 -14.89 4.97
C TRP A 253 18.97 -14.70 6.17
N THR A 254 18.20 -15.72 6.56
CA THR A 254 17.19 -15.59 7.61
C THR A 254 17.58 -16.36 8.87
N TYR A 255 17.24 -15.82 10.04
CA TYR A 255 17.46 -16.51 11.31
C TYR A 255 16.22 -17.28 11.83
N GLN A 256 15.10 -17.14 11.12
CA GLN A 256 13.87 -17.87 11.41
C GLN A 256 13.09 -18.15 10.10
N PRO A 257 12.10 -19.03 10.12
CA PRO A 257 11.27 -19.28 8.94
C PRO A 257 10.65 -18.01 8.39
N ILE A 258 10.52 -17.93 7.06
CA ILE A 258 9.81 -16.82 6.41
C ILE A 258 8.38 -16.80 6.92
N ALA A 259 7.97 -15.66 7.45
CA ALA A 259 6.58 -15.48 7.84
C ALA A 259 5.74 -15.17 6.57
N THR A 260 4.77 -16.02 6.29
CA THR A 260 3.84 -15.84 5.17
C THR A 260 2.48 -15.44 5.70
N LEU A 261 1.94 -14.35 5.17
CA LEU A 261 0.62 -13.83 5.48
C LEU A 261 -0.29 -14.08 4.27
N ARG A 262 -1.27 -14.97 4.39
CA ARG A 262 -2.31 -15.18 3.38
C ARG A 262 -3.54 -14.35 3.74
N LEU A 263 -3.75 -13.28 3.00
CA LEU A 263 -4.59 -12.16 3.39
C LEU A 263 -5.81 -12.04 2.45
N GLN A 264 -7.00 -12.28 2.98
CA GLN A 264 -8.25 -12.00 2.29
C GLN A 264 -8.60 -10.51 2.47
N PRO A 265 -8.65 -9.70 1.39
CA PRO A 265 -9.05 -8.31 1.51
C PRO A 265 -10.45 -8.15 2.11
N THR A 266 -10.66 -7.12 2.95
CA THR A 266 -12.02 -6.70 3.32
C THR A 266 -12.73 -6.06 2.13
N ALA A 267 -14.03 -5.86 2.24
CA ALA A 267 -14.83 -5.24 1.18
C ALA A 267 -14.29 -3.86 0.75
N ARG A 268 -13.64 -3.13 1.67
CA ARG A 268 -13.16 -1.77 1.46
C ARG A 268 -11.63 -1.65 1.38
N SER A 269 -10.92 -2.78 1.34
CA SER A 269 -9.47 -2.78 1.10
C SER A 269 -9.15 -2.18 -0.27
N SER A 270 -8.18 -1.25 -0.34
CA SER A 270 -7.72 -0.69 -1.62
C SER A 270 -6.78 -1.66 -2.36
N LEU A 271 -5.98 -2.43 -1.61
CA LEU A 271 -5.15 -3.50 -2.18
C LEU A 271 -5.97 -4.77 -2.27
N GLN A 272 -6.27 -5.19 -3.49
CA GLN A 272 -7.02 -6.39 -3.85
C GLN A 272 -6.75 -6.75 -5.32
N ALA A 273 -7.19 -7.92 -5.78
CA ALA A 273 -7.10 -8.27 -7.19
C ALA A 273 -7.98 -7.37 -8.08
N GLU A 274 -7.55 -7.21 -9.32
CA GLU A 274 -8.29 -6.45 -10.33
C GLU A 274 -9.50 -7.19 -10.90
#